data_137f4c1031bdaefa0baddc2e5cff817c
#
_entry.id   137f4c1031bdaefa0baddc2e5cff817c
#
_cell.length_a   1.000
_cell.length_b   1.000
_cell.length_c   1.000
_cell.angle_alpha   90.00
_cell.angle_beta   90.00
_cell.angle_gamma   90.00
#
_symmetry.space_group_name_H-M   'P 1'
#
loop_
_entity.id
_entity.type
_entity.pdbx_description
1 polymer ?
#
loop_
_entity_poly.entity_id
_entity_poly.type
_entity_poly.pdbx_seq_one_letter_code
_entity_poly.pdbx_strand_id
1 'polypeptide(L)'
;MKNFQSFITEENVNDGDIQIAVLTKVSSKEKEVVSNQIKEYADKNKIPCHIVNTRKAWVSTNDIEKGLISVSDIKGDRVDFDISKTVVFVRAGVLDDEVGLALLSTFEKAGAFMINNRNGMATCDNKMSTYITFNQNGIQTPRTSIINNEESVQDAHKRIGNKFPVIVKTITGTQGIGVSIVNDYKSMISVIQSLWKFNADLLIQEFLEMDFDVRTIVVDGVIIASTKRIKPKEDFRSNIHRGADSVPYILSDNEKKLILDAYRTTGAYMV
;
A
#
# COMPACT_ATOMS: atom_id res chain seq x y z
N MET A 1 9.72 -12.73 9.44
CA MET A 1 10.03 -12.02 8.18
C MET A 1 11.54 -11.95 8.04
N LYS A 2 12.12 -12.39 6.91
CA LYS A 2 13.54 -12.20 6.63
C LYS A 2 13.82 -10.68 6.61
N ASN A 3 14.77 -10.20 7.39
CA ASN A 3 15.20 -8.82 7.25
C ASN A 3 16.28 -8.71 6.15
N PHE A 4 16.56 -7.49 5.69
CA PHE A 4 17.52 -7.30 4.60
C PHE A 4 18.93 -7.77 4.97
N GLN A 5 19.35 -7.58 6.21
CA GLN A 5 20.64 -8.03 6.70
C GLN A 5 20.76 -9.55 6.66
N SER A 6 19.72 -10.29 7.08
CA SER A 6 19.74 -11.75 6.99
C SER A 6 19.70 -12.25 5.55
N PHE A 7 19.02 -11.56 4.64
CA PHE A 7 19.03 -11.88 3.21
C PHE A 7 20.44 -11.78 2.62
N ILE A 8 21.16 -10.70 2.89
CA ILE A 8 22.55 -10.52 2.42
C ILE A 8 23.48 -11.60 3.00
N THR A 9 23.37 -11.89 4.29
CA THR A 9 24.29 -12.83 4.97
C THR A 9 23.99 -14.30 4.64
N GLU A 10 22.73 -14.70 4.55
CA GLU A 10 22.35 -16.08 4.26
C GLU A 10 22.71 -16.50 2.82
N GLU A 11 22.55 -15.59 1.86
CA GLU A 11 22.84 -15.85 0.44
C GLU A 11 24.30 -15.53 0.07
N ASN A 12 25.15 -15.07 1.02
CA ASN A 12 26.53 -14.61 0.75
C ASN A 12 26.59 -13.55 -0.38
N VAL A 13 25.60 -12.68 -0.43
CA VAL A 13 25.50 -11.63 -1.46
C VAL A 13 26.38 -10.45 -1.04
N ASN A 14 27.33 -10.06 -1.89
CA ASN A 14 28.01 -8.78 -1.74
C ASN A 14 27.11 -7.64 -2.20
N ASP A 15 27.21 -6.47 -1.59
CA ASP A 15 26.40 -5.29 -1.98
C ASP A 15 26.51 -4.95 -3.48
N GLY A 16 27.60 -5.29 -4.14
CA GLY A 16 27.81 -5.11 -5.57
C GLY A 16 27.10 -6.09 -6.49
N ASP A 17 26.56 -7.19 -5.95
CA ASP A 17 25.93 -8.25 -6.72
C ASP A 17 24.38 -8.14 -6.71
N ILE A 18 23.81 -7.23 -5.92
CA ILE A 18 22.36 -7.04 -5.80
C ILE A 18 21.81 -6.50 -7.11
N GLN A 19 20.66 -7.02 -7.53
CA GLN A 19 19.83 -6.47 -8.60
C GLN A 19 18.44 -6.10 -8.10
N ILE A 20 17.82 -5.12 -8.73
CA ILE A 20 16.51 -4.61 -8.34
C ILE A 20 15.48 -4.86 -9.44
N ALA A 21 14.37 -5.46 -9.06
CA ALA A 21 13.15 -5.51 -9.87
C ALA A 21 12.11 -4.54 -9.28
N VAL A 22 11.60 -3.62 -10.07
CA VAL A 22 10.48 -2.75 -9.67
C VAL A 22 9.22 -3.23 -10.38
N LEU A 23 8.35 -3.94 -9.68
CA LEU A 23 7.08 -4.40 -10.24
C LEU A 23 6.05 -3.27 -10.17
N THR A 24 5.47 -2.91 -11.31
CA THR A 24 4.47 -1.84 -11.41
C THR A 24 3.44 -2.11 -12.50
N LYS A 25 2.23 -1.58 -12.33
CA LYS A 25 1.15 -1.65 -13.32
C LYS A 25 1.03 -0.33 -14.11
N VAL A 26 2.14 0.26 -14.53
CA VAL A 26 2.13 1.53 -15.26
C VAL A 26 1.54 1.35 -16.66
N SER A 27 0.57 2.18 -17.02
CA SER A 27 0.22 2.38 -18.42
C SER A 27 1.28 3.25 -19.08
N SER A 28 1.51 3.06 -20.39
CA SER A 28 2.50 3.84 -21.16
C SER A 28 2.26 5.37 -21.14
N LYS A 29 1.16 5.82 -20.57
CA LYS A 29 0.75 7.24 -20.47
C LYS A 29 0.97 7.83 -19.08
N GLU A 30 1.18 7.03 -18.05
CA GLU A 30 1.37 7.50 -16.67
C GLU A 30 2.85 7.44 -16.30
N LYS A 31 3.41 8.57 -15.88
CA LYS A 31 4.74 8.63 -15.30
C LYS A 31 4.68 8.14 -13.86
N GLU A 32 5.12 6.96 -13.62
CA GLU A 32 5.26 6.43 -12.25
C GLU A 32 6.54 6.99 -11.61
N VAL A 33 6.36 8.11 -10.91
CA VAL A 33 7.47 8.93 -10.37
C VAL A 33 8.39 8.12 -9.47
N VAL A 34 7.81 7.30 -8.57
CA VAL A 34 8.60 6.58 -7.56
C VAL A 34 9.44 5.46 -8.19
N SER A 35 8.89 4.70 -9.16
CA SER A 35 9.67 3.68 -9.86
C SER A 35 10.85 4.27 -10.61
N ASN A 36 10.66 5.45 -11.23
CA ASN A 36 11.73 6.17 -11.89
C ASN A 36 12.79 6.67 -10.89
N GLN A 37 12.38 7.21 -9.74
CA GLN A 37 13.30 7.63 -8.69
C GLN A 37 14.13 6.46 -8.13
N ILE A 38 13.51 5.28 -7.93
CA ILE A 38 14.24 4.06 -7.53
C ILE A 38 15.28 3.71 -8.59
N LYS A 39 14.89 3.73 -9.87
CA LYS A 39 15.82 3.43 -10.97
C LYS A 39 16.95 4.45 -11.07
N GLU A 40 16.67 5.73 -11.00
CA GLU A 40 17.66 6.81 -11.02
C GLU A 40 18.67 6.66 -9.86
N TYR A 41 18.17 6.33 -8.66
CA TYR A 41 19.04 6.07 -7.51
C TYR A 41 19.92 4.84 -7.73
N ALA A 42 19.35 3.75 -8.24
CA ALA A 42 20.08 2.53 -8.54
C ALA A 42 21.15 2.75 -9.60
N ASP A 43 20.81 3.43 -10.70
CA ASP A 43 21.75 3.76 -11.79
C ASP A 43 22.92 4.62 -11.28
N LYS A 44 22.64 5.63 -10.43
CA LYS A 44 23.66 6.46 -9.79
C LYS A 44 24.64 5.65 -8.92
N ASN A 45 24.14 4.59 -8.29
CA ASN A 45 24.92 3.71 -7.42
C ASN A 45 25.42 2.44 -8.15
N LYS A 46 25.25 2.36 -9.46
CA LYS A 46 25.67 1.23 -10.32
C LYS A 46 25.01 -0.10 -9.94
N ILE A 47 23.79 -0.07 -9.41
CA ILE A 47 22.99 -1.24 -9.08
C ILE A 47 22.10 -1.58 -10.28
N PRO A 48 22.16 -2.80 -10.85
CA PRO A 48 21.26 -3.21 -11.91
C PRO A 48 19.79 -3.08 -11.45
N CYS A 49 18.99 -2.32 -12.19
CA CYS A 49 17.61 -2.07 -11.83
C CYS A 49 16.71 -2.07 -13.07
N HIS A 50 15.65 -2.86 -13.03
CA HIS A 50 14.69 -2.99 -14.11
C HIS A 50 13.26 -2.72 -13.62
N ILE A 51 12.55 -1.87 -14.37
CA ILE A 51 11.12 -1.63 -14.14
C ILE A 51 10.33 -2.65 -14.95
N VAL A 52 9.58 -3.51 -14.27
CA VAL A 52 8.77 -4.58 -14.85
C VAL A 52 7.30 -4.15 -14.86
N ASN A 53 6.75 -3.99 -16.06
CA ASN A 53 5.33 -3.71 -16.21
C ASN A 53 4.54 -5.01 -16.17
N THR A 54 3.76 -5.23 -15.11
CA THR A 54 2.98 -6.45 -14.91
C THR A 54 1.95 -6.73 -16.01
N ARG A 55 1.51 -5.71 -16.76
CA ARG A 55 0.60 -5.89 -17.92
C ARG A 55 1.31 -6.44 -19.16
N LYS A 56 2.63 -6.42 -19.21
CA LYS A 56 3.44 -6.88 -20.34
C LYS A 56 4.37 -8.03 -19.96
N ALA A 57 4.57 -8.21 -18.66
CA ALA A 57 5.46 -9.23 -18.15
C ALA A 57 4.90 -10.64 -18.43
N TRP A 58 5.82 -11.56 -18.69
CA TRP A 58 5.55 -12.98 -18.73
C TRP A 58 6.56 -13.71 -17.84
N VAL A 59 6.16 -14.85 -17.35
CA VAL A 59 7.00 -15.73 -16.53
C VAL A 59 6.69 -17.18 -16.91
N SER A 60 7.73 -18.02 -16.91
CA SER A 60 7.59 -19.45 -17.19
C SER A 60 7.92 -20.27 -15.94
N THR A 61 7.16 -21.32 -15.70
CA THR A 61 7.42 -22.25 -14.60
C THR A 61 8.79 -22.91 -14.69
N ASN A 62 9.31 -23.10 -15.89
CA ASN A 62 10.62 -23.72 -16.12
C ASN A 62 11.79 -22.84 -15.68
N ASP A 63 11.60 -21.53 -15.64
CA ASP A 63 12.66 -20.60 -15.26
C ASP A 63 12.83 -20.54 -13.74
N ILE A 64 11.77 -20.86 -12.98
CA ILE A 64 11.80 -20.87 -11.51
C ILE A 64 12.66 -22.01 -10.95
N GLU A 65 12.67 -23.18 -11.60
CA GLU A 65 13.45 -24.34 -11.17
C GLU A 65 14.96 -24.11 -11.22
N LYS A 66 15.40 -23.13 -11.98
CA LYS A 66 16.82 -22.75 -12.13
C LYS A 66 17.27 -21.63 -11.22
N GLY A 67 16.41 -21.15 -10.31
CA GLY A 67 16.71 -19.98 -9.48
C GLY A 67 16.73 -18.67 -10.27
N LEU A 68 16.26 -18.69 -11.52
CA LEU A 68 16.12 -17.54 -12.39
C LEU A 68 14.65 -17.25 -12.66
N ILE A 69 14.31 -15.99 -12.74
CA ILE A 69 13.02 -15.54 -13.27
C ILE A 69 13.27 -14.66 -14.48
N SER A 70 12.76 -15.09 -15.63
CA SER A 70 12.80 -14.29 -16.86
C SER A 70 11.51 -13.53 -17.03
N VAL A 71 11.61 -12.23 -17.22
CA VAL A 71 10.46 -11.34 -17.47
C VAL A 71 10.82 -10.36 -18.58
N SER A 72 9.81 -9.71 -19.18
CA SER A 72 10.06 -8.54 -20.00
C SER A 72 10.03 -7.27 -19.14
N ASP A 73 10.97 -6.37 -19.36
CA ASP A 73 10.97 -5.05 -18.73
C ASP A 73 9.94 -4.10 -19.37
N ILE A 74 9.92 -2.84 -18.92
CA ILE A 74 8.98 -1.82 -19.43
C ILE A 74 9.20 -1.49 -20.92
N LYS A 75 10.38 -1.77 -21.46
CA LYS A 75 10.73 -1.56 -22.88
C LYS A 75 10.36 -2.78 -23.73
N GLY A 76 10.10 -3.91 -23.11
CA GLY A 76 9.82 -5.19 -23.75
C GLY A 76 11.07 -6.08 -23.89
N ASP A 77 12.20 -5.66 -23.35
CA ASP A 77 13.44 -6.44 -23.34
C ASP A 77 13.33 -7.58 -22.30
N ARG A 78 13.87 -8.75 -22.64
CA ARG A 78 13.98 -9.85 -21.68
C ARG A 78 15.02 -9.52 -20.62
N VAL A 79 14.64 -9.73 -19.37
CA VAL A 79 15.51 -9.59 -18.20
C VAL A 79 15.46 -10.88 -17.39
N ASP A 80 16.62 -11.41 -17.06
CA ASP A 80 16.79 -12.58 -16.22
C ASP A 80 17.23 -12.12 -14.81
N PHE A 81 16.45 -12.48 -13.80
CA PHE A 81 16.72 -12.17 -12.40
C PHE A 81 17.26 -13.42 -11.69
N ASP A 82 18.45 -13.32 -11.13
CA ASP A 82 18.97 -14.27 -10.15
C ASP A 82 18.27 -14.01 -8.80
N ILE A 83 17.40 -14.93 -8.40
CA ILE A 83 16.53 -14.74 -7.26
C ILE A 83 17.28 -14.56 -5.94
N SER A 84 18.41 -15.24 -5.77
CA SER A 84 19.24 -15.13 -4.57
C SER A 84 19.82 -13.73 -4.36
N LYS A 85 19.86 -12.91 -5.42
CA LYS A 85 20.42 -11.55 -5.42
C LYS A 85 19.38 -10.47 -5.69
N THR A 86 18.10 -10.85 -5.83
CA THR A 86 17.06 -9.94 -6.30
C THR A 86 16.27 -9.33 -5.15
N VAL A 87 16.25 -8.00 -5.11
CA VAL A 87 15.37 -7.19 -4.28
C VAL A 87 14.21 -6.69 -5.13
N VAL A 88 13.00 -6.98 -4.71
CA VAL A 88 11.78 -6.65 -5.47
C VAL A 88 11.01 -5.52 -4.79
N PHE A 89 10.94 -4.36 -5.43
CA PHE A 89 10.03 -3.28 -5.03
C PHE A 89 8.67 -3.47 -5.70
N VAL A 90 7.64 -3.65 -4.89
CA VAL A 90 6.26 -3.80 -5.37
C VAL A 90 5.54 -2.48 -5.28
N ARG A 91 5.07 -1.98 -6.44
CA ARG A 91 4.40 -0.67 -6.55
C ARG A 91 2.88 -0.81 -6.68
N ALA A 92 2.20 0.32 -6.62
CA ALA A 92 0.74 0.39 -6.70
C ALA A 92 0.17 -0.32 -7.95
N GLY A 93 -0.99 -0.92 -7.79
CA GLY A 93 -1.72 -1.59 -8.85
C GLY A 93 -1.27 -3.02 -9.17
N VAL A 94 -0.17 -3.51 -8.59
CA VAL A 94 0.28 -4.90 -8.83
C VAL A 94 -0.71 -5.91 -8.27
N LEU A 95 -1.42 -5.58 -7.19
CA LEU A 95 -2.44 -6.44 -6.58
C LEU A 95 -3.81 -6.38 -7.28
N ASP A 96 -4.00 -5.51 -8.27
CA ASP A 96 -5.32 -5.25 -8.86
C ASP A 96 -5.79 -6.37 -9.81
N ASP A 97 -4.90 -7.25 -10.26
CA ASP A 97 -5.25 -8.34 -11.17
C ASP A 97 -4.42 -9.61 -10.95
N GLU A 98 -4.93 -10.72 -11.46
CA GLU A 98 -4.34 -12.04 -11.29
C GLU A 98 -2.93 -12.18 -11.89
N VAL A 99 -2.62 -11.45 -12.96
CA VAL A 99 -1.29 -11.49 -13.59
C VAL A 99 -0.25 -10.82 -12.68
N GLY A 100 -0.59 -9.67 -12.13
CA GLY A 100 0.26 -8.98 -11.15
C GLY A 100 0.47 -9.82 -9.89
N LEU A 101 -0.59 -10.43 -9.37
CA LEU A 101 -0.53 -11.35 -8.23
C LEU A 101 0.31 -12.60 -8.52
N ALA A 102 0.18 -13.18 -9.71
CA ALA A 102 0.96 -14.33 -10.12
C ALA A 102 2.45 -13.99 -10.20
N LEU A 103 2.79 -12.86 -10.83
CA LEU A 103 4.17 -12.41 -10.96
C LEU A 103 4.79 -12.10 -9.59
N LEU A 104 4.09 -11.35 -8.73
CA LEU A 104 4.50 -11.10 -7.35
C LEU A 104 4.76 -12.41 -6.60
N SER A 105 3.80 -13.35 -6.67
CA SER A 105 3.91 -14.66 -6.01
C SER A 105 5.07 -15.50 -6.55
N THR A 106 5.41 -15.34 -7.82
CA THR A 106 6.55 -16.03 -8.44
C THR A 106 7.86 -15.60 -7.81
N PHE A 107 8.10 -14.28 -7.73
CA PHE A 107 9.31 -13.76 -7.08
C PHE A 107 9.37 -14.14 -5.59
N GLU A 108 8.24 -14.00 -4.87
CA GLU A 108 8.17 -14.28 -3.44
C GLU A 108 8.44 -15.76 -3.12
N LYS A 109 7.79 -16.69 -3.86
CA LYS A 109 7.97 -18.13 -3.66
C LYS A 109 9.33 -18.62 -4.09
N ALA A 110 9.95 -17.98 -5.06
CA ALA A 110 11.30 -18.29 -5.47
C ALA A 110 12.36 -17.80 -4.46
N GLY A 111 11.99 -16.95 -3.49
CA GLY A 111 12.85 -16.51 -2.39
C GLY A 111 13.47 -15.13 -2.55
N ALA A 112 13.04 -14.33 -3.53
CA ALA A 112 13.48 -12.95 -3.67
C ALA A 112 13.14 -12.13 -2.41
N PHE A 113 13.95 -11.11 -2.13
CA PHE A 113 13.67 -10.20 -1.02
C PHE A 113 12.61 -9.16 -1.44
N MET A 114 11.45 -9.21 -0.78
CA MET A 114 10.27 -8.44 -1.19
C MET A 114 10.06 -7.14 -0.38
N ILE A 115 9.93 -6.01 -1.04
CA ILE A 115 9.53 -4.71 -0.48
C ILE A 115 8.26 -4.22 -1.21
N ASN A 116 7.05 -4.61 -0.81
CA ASN A 116 6.65 -5.49 0.29
C ASN A 116 6.25 -6.88 -0.22
N ASN A 117 6.12 -7.84 0.71
CA ASN A 117 5.56 -9.14 0.43
C ASN A 117 4.03 -9.06 0.22
N ARG A 118 3.45 -10.11 -0.37
CA ARG A 118 2.01 -10.18 -0.70
C ARG A 118 1.10 -9.94 0.51
N ASN A 119 1.40 -10.57 1.64
CA ASN A 119 0.54 -10.47 2.83
C ASN A 119 0.55 -9.07 3.43
N GLY A 120 1.73 -8.45 3.56
CA GLY A 120 1.88 -7.08 4.04
C GLY A 120 1.15 -6.09 3.14
N MET A 121 1.28 -6.25 1.82
CA MET A 121 0.57 -5.41 0.87
C MET A 121 -0.95 -5.59 0.95
N ALA A 122 -1.44 -6.83 0.99
CA ALA A 122 -2.87 -7.11 1.08
C ALA A 122 -3.49 -6.52 2.37
N THR A 123 -2.76 -6.60 3.50
CA THR A 123 -3.19 -5.98 4.77
C THR A 123 -3.26 -4.46 4.65
N CYS A 124 -2.28 -3.82 4.02
CA CYS A 124 -2.20 -2.37 3.92
C CYS A 124 -3.13 -1.77 2.84
N ASP A 125 -3.42 -2.51 1.76
CA ASP A 125 -4.29 -2.05 0.68
C ASP A 125 -5.77 -2.10 1.06
N ASN A 126 -6.18 -3.08 1.83
CA ASN A 126 -7.55 -3.25 2.29
C ASN A 126 -7.74 -2.55 3.65
N LYS A 127 -8.47 -1.42 3.64
CA LYS A 127 -8.71 -0.61 4.85
C LYS A 127 -9.36 -1.39 5.99
N MET A 128 -10.28 -2.30 5.68
CA MET A 128 -10.93 -3.10 6.73
C MET A 128 -9.98 -4.13 7.33
N SER A 129 -9.16 -4.80 6.51
CA SER A 129 -8.11 -5.70 7.00
C SER A 129 -7.13 -4.96 7.90
N THR A 130 -6.71 -3.75 7.53
CA THR A 130 -5.85 -2.90 8.37
C THR A 130 -6.52 -2.61 9.72
N TYR A 131 -7.79 -2.17 9.74
CA TYR A 131 -8.49 -1.84 10.98
C TYR A 131 -8.71 -3.05 11.88
N ILE A 132 -9.08 -4.20 11.31
CA ILE A 132 -9.22 -5.45 12.07
C ILE A 132 -7.87 -5.83 12.69
N THR A 133 -6.80 -5.83 11.90
CA THR A 133 -5.45 -6.15 12.37
C THR A 133 -5.02 -5.23 13.51
N PHE A 134 -5.24 -3.93 13.38
CA PHE A 134 -4.90 -2.95 14.41
C PHE A 134 -5.71 -3.18 15.70
N ASN A 135 -7.03 -3.34 15.58
CA ASN A 135 -7.89 -3.57 16.76
C ASN A 135 -7.55 -4.87 17.49
N GLN A 136 -7.25 -5.96 16.76
CA GLN A 136 -6.81 -7.23 17.37
C GLN A 136 -5.49 -7.11 18.15
N ASN A 137 -4.68 -6.11 17.83
CA ASN A 137 -3.42 -5.82 18.50
C ASN A 137 -3.51 -4.61 19.48
N GLY A 138 -4.71 -4.19 19.86
CA GLY A 138 -4.92 -3.12 20.82
C GLY A 138 -4.64 -1.71 20.31
N ILE A 139 -4.48 -1.54 19.00
CA ILE A 139 -4.27 -0.24 18.35
C ILE A 139 -5.62 0.35 18.01
N GLN A 140 -5.91 1.53 18.54
CA GLN A 140 -7.17 2.21 18.31
C GLN A 140 -7.33 2.65 16.86
N THR A 141 -8.52 2.43 16.32
CA THR A 141 -8.93 2.91 14.99
C THR A 141 -10.30 3.56 15.08
N PRO A 142 -10.68 4.41 14.13
CA PRO A 142 -12.05 4.91 14.05
C PRO A 142 -13.04 3.74 13.93
N ARG A 143 -14.20 3.86 14.59
CA ARG A 143 -15.25 2.84 14.48
C ARG A 143 -15.70 2.73 13.04
N THR A 144 -15.64 1.52 12.51
CA THR A 144 -15.83 1.24 11.08
C THR A 144 -16.69 0.00 10.91
N SER A 145 -17.55 0.00 9.91
CA SER A 145 -18.37 -1.15 9.52
C SER A 145 -18.39 -1.31 8.00
N ILE A 146 -18.27 -2.55 7.51
CA ILE A 146 -18.55 -2.89 6.11
C ILE A 146 -20.06 -2.86 5.89
N ILE A 147 -20.47 -2.47 4.71
CA ILE A 147 -21.84 -2.51 4.22
C ILE A 147 -21.87 -3.16 2.84
N ASN A 148 -22.79 -4.08 2.63
CA ASN A 148 -22.92 -4.82 1.37
C ASN A 148 -24.36 -4.85 0.81
N ASN A 149 -25.33 -4.37 1.57
CA ASN A 149 -26.72 -4.22 1.17
C ASN A 149 -27.38 -3.09 1.96
N GLU A 150 -28.54 -2.64 1.49
CA GLU A 150 -29.27 -1.50 2.06
C GLU A 150 -29.77 -1.78 3.48
N GLU A 151 -30.16 -3.02 3.77
CA GLU A 151 -30.65 -3.44 5.08
C GLU A 151 -29.57 -3.36 6.15
N SER A 152 -28.32 -3.63 5.79
CA SER A 152 -27.18 -3.57 6.71
C SER A 152 -26.75 -2.16 7.09
N VAL A 153 -27.12 -1.13 6.31
CA VAL A 153 -26.64 0.25 6.51
C VAL A 153 -27.09 0.82 7.84
N GLN A 154 -28.34 0.61 8.24
CA GLN A 154 -28.87 1.13 9.48
C GLN A 154 -28.17 0.52 10.70
N ASP A 155 -27.94 -0.79 10.70
CA ASP A 155 -27.26 -1.46 11.81
C ASP A 155 -25.78 -1.11 11.84
N ALA A 156 -25.14 -0.99 10.68
CA ALA A 156 -23.78 -0.51 10.59
C ALA A 156 -23.64 0.91 11.15
N HIS A 157 -24.57 1.82 10.83
CA HIS A 157 -24.56 3.18 11.37
C HIS A 157 -24.72 3.20 12.90
N LYS A 158 -25.59 2.37 13.46
CA LYS A 158 -25.70 2.20 14.92
C LYS A 158 -24.39 1.74 15.55
N ARG A 159 -23.70 0.78 14.93
CA ARG A 159 -22.43 0.21 15.42
C ARG A 159 -21.27 1.21 15.42
N ILE A 160 -21.25 2.15 14.50
CA ILE A 160 -20.25 3.22 14.49
C ILE A 160 -20.60 4.43 15.37
N GLY A 161 -21.72 4.35 16.12
CA GLY A 161 -22.09 5.35 17.13
C GLY A 161 -23.35 6.14 16.83
N ASN A 162 -24.04 5.87 15.73
CA ASN A 162 -25.35 6.46 15.39
C ASN A 162 -25.36 8.01 15.39
N LYS A 163 -24.26 8.61 14.93
CA LYS A 163 -24.07 10.07 14.86
C LYS A 163 -23.62 10.46 13.47
N PHE A 164 -23.97 11.69 13.08
CA PHE A 164 -23.45 12.35 11.89
C PHE A 164 -22.51 13.50 12.29
N PRO A 165 -21.58 13.91 11.39
CA PRO A 165 -21.32 13.33 10.08
C PRO A 165 -20.64 11.95 10.16
N VAL A 166 -20.70 11.19 9.05
CA VAL A 166 -19.97 9.93 8.86
C VAL A 166 -19.20 9.96 7.54
N ILE A 167 -18.22 9.10 7.44
CA ILE A 167 -17.45 8.87 6.21
C ILE A 167 -18.00 7.63 5.51
N VAL A 168 -18.33 7.76 4.22
CA VAL A 168 -18.55 6.63 3.30
C VAL A 168 -17.33 6.51 2.43
N LYS A 169 -16.72 5.32 2.32
CA LYS A 169 -15.55 5.13 1.49
C LYS A 169 -15.42 3.71 0.93
N THR A 170 -14.67 3.57 -0.16
CA THR A 170 -14.31 2.27 -0.72
C THR A 170 -13.32 1.54 0.19
N ILE A 171 -13.42 0.22 0.25
CA ILE A 171 -12.53 -0.64 1.06
C ILE A 171 -11.08 -0.53 0.54
N THR A 172 -10.90 -0.60 -0.77
CA THR A 172 -9.62 -0.40 -1.46
C THR A 172 -9.54 0.99 -2.10
N GLY A 173 -8.41 1.37 -2.62
CA GLY A 173 -8.19 2.65 -3.30
C GLY A 173 -7.37 3.65 -2.51
N THR A 174 -6.80 4.62 -3.22
CA THR A 174 -5.79 5.56 -2.74
C THR A 174 -6.18 7.02 -3.01
N GLN A 175 -5.39 7.98 -2.54
CA GLN A 175 -5.49 9.42 -2.83
C GLN A 175 -6.81 10.09 -2.41
N GLY A 176 -7.59 9.46 -1.53
CA GLY A 176 -8.90 9.99 -1.11
C GLY A 176 -9.97 9.95 -2.20
N ILE A 177 -9.77 9.18 -3.27
CA ILE A 177 -10.80 8.88 -4.27
C ILE A 177 -11.79 7.90 -3.65
N GLY A 178 -13.09 8.09 -3.89
CA GLY A 178 -14.14 7.24 -3.31
C GLY A 178 -14.37 7.48 -1.80
N VAL A 179 -13.99 8.65 -1.27
CA VAL A 179 -14.23 9.05 0.12
C VAL A 179 -15.17 10.25 0.17
N SER A 180 -16.28 10.10 0.86
CA SER A 180 -17.30 11.13 1.02
C SER A 180 -17.65 11.34 2.49
N ILE A 181 -17.85 12.60 2.90
CA ILE A 181 -18.46 12.95 4.17
C ILE A 181 -19.95 13.14 3.96
N VAL A 182 -20.79 12.60 4.82
CA VAL A 182 -22.24 12.73 4.76
C VAL A 182 -22.81 13.16 6.11
N ASN A 183 -23.78 14.07 6.07
CA ASN A 183 -24.25 14.77 7.25
C ASN A 183 -25.61 14.28 7.75
N ASP A 184 -26.27 13.40 6.99
CA ASP A 184 -27.57 12.83 7.34
C ASP A 184 -27.79 11.47 6.67
N TYR A 185 -28.80 10.74 7.14
CA TYR A 185 -29.09 9.40 6.69
C TYR A 185 -29.49 9.33 5.22
N LYS A 186 -30.28 10.29 4.72
CA LYS A 186 -30.76 10.30 3.35
C LYS A 186 -29.61 10.51 2.36
N SER A 187 -28.73 11.45 2.66
CA SER A 187 -27.51 11.69 1.89
C SER A 187 -26.58 10.48 1.91
N MET A 188 -26.47 9.81 3.07
CA MET A 188 -25.66 8.58 3.19
C MET A 188 -26.17 7.48 2.26
N ILE A 189 -27.47 7.18 2.26
CA ILE A 189 -28.06 6.18 1.36
C ILE A 189 -27.86 6.55 -0.11
N SER A 190 -28.05 7.82 -0.47
CA SER A 190 -27.86 8.27 -1.86
C SER A 190 -26.43 8.07 -2.36
N VAL A 191 -25.44 8.38 -1.53
CA VAL A 191 -24.02 8.17 -1.85
C VAL A 191 -23.69 6.68 -1.98
N ILE A 192 -24.16 5.86 -1.03
CA ILE A 192 -23.95 4.41 -1.03
C ILE A 192 -24.54 3.78 -2.28
N GLN A 193 -25.81 4.06 -2.60
CA GLN A 193 -26.48 3.53 -3.80
C GLN A 193 -25.77 3.94 -5.09
N SER A 194 -25.26 5.18 -5.15
CA SER A 194 -24.49 5.66 -6.30
C SER A 194 -23.19 4.90 -6.50
N LEU A 195 -22.45 4.62 -5.41
CA LEU A 195 -21.19 3.87 -5.47
C LEU A 195 -21.42 2.37 -5.77
N TRP A 196 -22.49 1.77 -5.26
CA TRP A 196 -22.84 0.37 -5.58
C TRP A 196 -23.18 0.14 -7.06
N LYS A 197 -23.67 1.15 -7.79
CA LYS A 197 -23.85 1.04 -9.24
C LYS A 197 -22.55 0.78 -10.00
N PHE A 198 -21.40 1.10 -9.40
CA PHE A 198 -20.07 0.84 -9.94
C PHE A 198 -19.39 -0.38 -9.29
N ASN A 199 -20.18 -1.26 -8.64
CA ASN A 199 -19.71 -2.45 -7.92
C ASN A 199 -18.61 -2.15 -6.88
N ALA A 200 -18.70 -1.01 -6.21
CA ALA A 200 -17.74 -0.64 -5.18
C ALA A 200 -18.04 -1.37 -3.87
N ASP A 201 -17.02 -1.99 -3.28
CA ASP A 201 -17.06 -2.50 -1.90
C ASP A 201 -16.90 -1.33 -0.93
N LEU A 202 -17.86 -1.18 -0.01
CA LEU A 202 -17.98 0.01 0.81
C LEU A 202 -17.84 -0.27 2.30
N LEU A 203 -17.36 0.73 3.00
CA LEU A 203 -17.46 0.83 4.44
C LEU A 203 -17.98 2.21 4.86
N ILE A 204 -18.62 2.25 6.03
CA ILE A 204 -18.93 3.48 6.74
C ILE A 204 -18.07 3.59 8.00
N GLN A 205 -17.71 4.80 8.34
CA GLN A 205 -16.81 5.09 9.46
C GLN A 205 -17.26 6.35 10.19
N GLU A 206 -17.08 6.38 11.51
CA GLU A 206 -17.27 7.61 12.26
C GLU A 206 -16.35 8.71 11.72
N PHE A 207 -16.86 9.93 11.73
CA PHE A 207 -16.04 11.10 11.38
C PHE A 207 -15.29 11.58 12.61
N LEU A 208 -13.99 11.71 12.47
CA LEU A 208 -13.13 12.34 13.45
C LEU A 208 -12.75 13.74 12.96
N GLU A 209 -13.15 14.76 13.68
CA GLU A 209 -12.75 16.11 13.35
C GLU A 209 -11.28 16.31 13.68
N MET A 210 -10.50 16.74 12.70
CA MET A 210 -9.07 16.97 12.85
C MET A 210 -8.60 18.05 11.89
N ASP A 211 -7.64 18.87 12.30
CA ASP A 211 -7.04 19.91 11.47
C ASP A 211 -5.84 19.38 10.65
N PHE A 212 -5.27 18.28 11.08
CA PHE A 212 -4.12 17.65 10.45
C PHE A 212 -4.07 16.15 10.72
N ASP A 213 -3.32 15.45 9.91
CA ASP A 213 -2.84 14.10 10.22
C ASP A 213 -1.30 14.04 10.18
N VAL A 214 -0.74 12.97 10.74
CA VAL A 214 0.70 12.69 10.67
C VAL A 214 0.93 11.48 9.79
N ARG A 215 1.69 11.68 8.72
CA ARG A 215 2.15 10.59 7.85
C ARG A 215 3.58 10.22 8.19
N THR A 216 3.79 8.96 8.50
CA THR A 216 5.11 8.42 8.85
C THR A 216 5.50 7.31 7.89
N ILE A 217 6.78 7.24 7.54
CA ILE A 217 7.35 6.15 6.74
C ILE A 217 8.23 5.33 7.66
N VAL A 218 7.97 4.03 7.69
CA VAL A 218 8.74 3.05 8.46
C VAL A 218 9.33 2.03 7.48
N VAL A 219 10.62 1.74 7.62
CA VAL A 219 11.34 0.74 6.84
C VAL A 219 12.13 -0.13 7.80
N ASP A 220 11.96 -1.44 7.74
CA ASP A 220 12.64 -2.42 8.60
C ASP A 220 12.60 -2.07 10.11
N GLY A 221 11.44 -1.58 10.55
CA GLY A 221 11.26 -1.18 11.96
C GLY A 221 11.90 0.16 12.33
N VAL A 222 12.47 0.89 11.38
CA VAL A 222 13.06 2.22 11.60
C VAL A 222 12.16 3.29 11.02
N ILE A 223 11.84 4.30 11.81
CA ILE A 223 11.10 5.49 11.35
C ILE A 223 12.04 6.36 10.53
N ILE A 224 11.79 6.46 9.22
CA ILE A 224 12.64 7.19 8.28
C ILE A 224 12.21 8.65 8.14
N ALA A 225 10.90 8.90 8.13
CA ALA A 225 10.37 10.27 7.96
C ALA A 225 8.99 10.38 8.60
N SER A 226 8.67 11.59 9.08
CA SER A 226 7.34 11.96 9.55
C SER A 226 6.98 13.36 9.09
N THR A 227 5.77 13.53 8.58
CA THR A 227 5.25 14.80 8.10
C THR A 227 3.85 15.04 8.65
N LYS A 228 3.61 16.25 9.08
CA LYS A 228 2.28 16.77 9.42
C LYS A 228 1.64 17.29 8.15
N ARG A 229 0.47 16.73 7.80
CA ARG A 229 -0.32 17.19 6.64
C ARG A 229 -1.49 18.01 7.14
N ILE A 230 -1.51 19.27 6.80
CA ILE A 230 -2.51 20.24 7.26
C ILE A 230 -3.67 20.23 6.27
N LYS A 231 -4.87 20.01 6.76
CA LYS A 231 -6.10 19.98 5.96
C LYS A 231 -6.35 21.33 5.28
N PRO A 232 -6.66 21.38 3.97
CA PRO A 232 -7.13 22.59 3.31
C PRO A 232 -8.43 23.10 3.95
N LYS A 233 -8.69 24.39 3.89
CA LYS A 233 -9.93 24.98 4.47
C LYS A 233 -11.20 24.46 3.79
N GLU A 234 -11.12 24.10 2.53
CA GLU A 234 -12.26 23.69 1.68
C GLU A 234 -12.40 22.17 1.50
N ASP A 235 -11.50 21.36 2.08
CA ASP A 235 -11.58 19.89 2.02
C ASP A 235 -11.44 19.30 3.42
N PHE A 236 -12.21 18.24 3.70
CA PHE A 236 -12.08 17.49 4.96
C PHE A 236 -10.90 16.51 4.95
N ARG A 237 -10.27 16.29 3.80
CA ARG A 237 -9.16 15.37 3.59
C ARG A 237 -7.82 16.09 3.63
N SER A 238 -6.80 15.45 4.18
CA SER A 238 -5.43 15.95 4.29
C SER A 238 -4.46 15.38 3.23
N ASN A 239 -4.99 14.91 2.10
CA ASN A 239 -4.15 14.37 1.03
C ASN A 239 -3.41 15.48 0.28
N ILE A 240 -2.08 15.32 0.09
CA ILE A 240 -1.23 16.28 -0.63
C ILE A 240 -1.72 16.54 -2.06
N HIS A 241 -2.18 15.48 -2.77
CA HIS A 241 -2.78 15.61 -4.10
C HIS A 241 -4.05 16.47 -4.15
N ARG A 242 -4.59 16.86 -2.99
CA ARG A 242 -5.76 17.73 -2.85
C ARG A 242 -5.43 19.10 -2.27
N GLY A 243 -4.14 19.46 -2.27
CA GLY A 243 -3.68 20.79 -1.84
C GLY A 243 -3.39 20.91 -0.34
N ALA A 244 -3.24 19.81 0.40
CA ALA A 244 -2.79 19.86 1.78
C ALA A 244 -1.32 20.30 1.86
N ASP A 245 -1.04 21.21 2.78
CA ASP A 245 0.34 21.57 3.13
C ASP A 245 1.00 20.43 3.93
N SER A 246 2.30 20.25 3.71
CA SER A 246 3.07 19.23 4.41
C SER A 246 4.34 19.85 5.01
N VAL A 247 4.51 19.66 6.32
CA VAL A 247 5.69 20.15 7.05
C VAL A 247 6.33 18.99 7.85
N PRO A 248 7.66 19.02 8.07
CA PRO A 248 8.31 18.04 8.93
C PRO A 248 7.65 17.98 10.31
N TYR A 249 7.55 16.78 10.88
CA TYR A 249 6.93 16.58 12.20
C TYR A 249 7.85 15.77 13.10
N ILE A 250 8.05 16.26 14.32
CA ILE A 250 8.83 15.58 15.35
C ILE A 250 7.86 14.77 16.21
N LEU A 251 7.97 13.44 16.12
CA LEU A 251 7.15 12.51 16.88
C LEU A 251 7.54 12.49 18.36
N SER A 252 6.54 12.50 19.24
CA SER A 252 6.71 12.14 20.65
C SER A 252 7.04 10.64 20.79
N ASP A 253 7.53 10.22 21.96
CA ASP A 253 7.87 8.82 22.19
C ASP A 253 6.63 7.90 22.19
N ASN A 254 5.48 8.40 22.64
CA ASN A 254 4.22 7.66 22.55
C ASN A 254 3.76 7.46 21.10
N GLU A 255 3.90 8.47 20.25
CA GLU A 255 3.59 8.35 18.81
C GLU A 255 4.54 7.40 18.12
N LYS A 256 5.86 7.47 18.40
CA LYS A 256 6.84 6.51 17.88
C LYS A 256 6.48 5.08 18.26
N LYS A 257 6.15 4.85 19.56
CA LYS A 257 5.72 3.54 20.03
C LYS A 257 4.48 3.05 19.27
N LEU A 258 3.43 3.88 19.19
CA LEU A 258 2.20 3.55 18.47
C LEU A 258 2.45 3.20 17.00
N ILE A 259 3.29 3.99 16.31
CA ILE A 259 3.65 3.78 14.91
C ILE A 259 4.39 2.46 14.73
N LEU A 260 5.38 2.16 15.58
CA LEU A 260 6.13 0.92 15.50
C LEU A 260 5.29 -0.30 15.87
N ASP A 261 4.37 -0.18 16.82
CA ASP A 261 3.43 -1.24 17.14
C ASP A 261 2.49 -1.50 15.96
N ALA A 262 1.94 -0.45 15.33
CA ALA A 262 1.14 -0.56 14.12
C ALA A 262 1.92 -1.19 12.96
N TYR A 263 3.13 -0.74 12.70
CA TYR A 263 4.03 -1.29 11.70
C TYR A 263 4.20 -2.81 11.83
N ARG A 264 4.54 -3.28 13.05
CA ARG A 264 4.76 -4.72 13.31
C ARG A 264 3.56 -5.59 12.96
N THR A 265 2.35 -5.06 13.10
CA THR A 265 1.12 -5.81 12.82
C THR A 265 0.82 -5.95 11.34
N THR A 266 1.35 -5.08 10.48
CA THR A 266 1.07 -5.10 9.05
C THR A 266 1.73 -6.26 8.31
N GLY A 267 2.84 -6.78 8.83
CA GLY A 267 3.66 -7.76 8.12
C GLY A 267 4.39 -7.22 6.89
N ALA A 268 4.35 -5.90 6.67
CA ALA A 268 5.05 -5.24 5.57
C ALA A 268 6.49 -4.86 5.98
N TYR A 269 7.40 -4.81 5.02
CA TYR A 269 8.77 -4.37 5.25
C TYR A 269 8.88 -2.84 5.27
N MET A 270 8.09 -2.18 4.43
CA MET A 270 8.00 -0.73 4.32
C MET A 270 6.53 -0.28 4.34
N VAL A 271 6.21 0.65 5.20
CA VAL A 271 4.86 1.24 5.33
C VAL A 271 4.92 2.75 5.33
#